data_f189585e923189c95207f267797b07c3
#
_entry.id   f189585e923189c95207f267797b07c3
#
_cell.length_a   1.000
_cell.length_b   1.000
_cell.length_c   1.000
_cell.angle_alpha   90.00
_cell.angle_beta   90.00
_cell.angle_gamma   90.00
#
_symmetry.space_group_name_H-M   'P 1'
#
loop_
_entity.id
_entity.type
_entity.pdbx_description
1 polymer ?
#
loop_
_entity_poly.entity_id
_entity_poly.type
_entity_poly.pdbx_seq_one_letter_code
_entity_poly.pdbx_strand_id
1 'polypeptide(L)'
;MENEATVSKNFIEQIIEKDLAEGHCKTVKTRFPPEPNGYLHIGHAKSILLNYGLAKKYDGQFNLRFDDTNPTKERLEFVESIEADVKWLGADWADRKFFASNYFDKMYECAVGLIKKGKAYVSDLTPDEIREYRGTLTEAGKEDPYSKRSVEENLDLFERMKNGEFEDGTKVLRARIDMSSSNINMRDPILYRVAHMTHHNTGDKWCVYPMYDFAHPIEDAIEGITHSICTLEFEDHRPLYDWVVIECGFKNSPEESPKQIEFAKLYLTNVVTGKRYIKRLVEDGIVDGWDDPRLVSIAALRRRGFTPESIQNFVDLCGISKANSSVDYAMLEYCIREDLKAKRPRMMAVLDPVKVIIDNYPEGQVEYLEVDNNVENPVLGKRKVPFTRELYVERDDFMEEPPKKYFRMFPGNEVRFMNAYFVKCNSCVKDENGNITEIHCTYDPASKGGNSPDGRKVKGTIHWVSAEYGKQVTVRLYENIVNEELGVYNEDGSLNLNPNSLTVLDNCVVEPELMNAKAYDSFQFVRNGFFCADCKDSKDGQPVFNRIVSLKSSFKLPTAK
;
A
#
# COMPACT_ATOMS: atom_id res chain seq x y z
N MET A 1 -19.31 -35.66 1.59
CA MET A 1 -19.89 -34.41 2.14
C MET A 1 -18.76 -33.69 2.82
N GLU A 2 -18.08 -32.81 2.07
CA GLU A 2 -17.02 -31.96 2.58
C GLU A 2 -17.67 -30.93 3.53
N ASN A 3 -17.20 -30.88 4.75
CA ASN A 3 -17.53 -29.81 5.69
C ASN A 3 -16.96 -28.51 5.11
N GLU A 4 -17.73 -27.75 4.37
CA GLU A 4 -17.47 -26.34 4.17
C GLU A 4 -17.52 -25.69 5.57
N ALA A 5 -16.35 -25.38 6.10
CA ALA A 5 -16.24 -24.51 7.26
C ALA A 5 -16.95 -23.20 6.91
N THR A 6 -18.12 -22.96 7.49
CA THR A 6 -18.87 -21.71 7.32
C THR A 6 -17.97 -20.57 7.78
N VAL A 7 -17.38 -19.85 6.84
CA VAL A 7 -16.61 -18.64 7.13
C VAL A 7 -17.55 -17.67 7.83
N SER A 8 -17.21 -17.31 9.05
CA SER A 8 -18.01 -16.38 9.85
C SER A 8 -18.14 -15.03 9.11
N LYS A 9 -19.38 -14.62 8.85
CA LYS A 9 -19.68 -13.35 8.19
C LYS A 9 -19.27 -12.18 9.10
N ASN A 10 -18.61 -11.19 8.51
CA ASN A 10 -18.33 -9.96 9.23
C ASN A 10 -19.62 -9.12 9.43
N PHE A 11 -19.56 -8.11 10.30
CA PHE A 11 -20.74 -7.32 10.65
C PHE A 11 -21.32 -6.52 9.48
N ILE A 12 -20.51 -6.12 8.48
CA ILE A 12 -20.99 -5.41 7.28
C ILE A 12 -21.80 -6.36 6.40
N GLU A 13 -21.32 -7.58 6.22
CA GLU A 13 -22.03 -8.62 5.49
C GLU A 13 -23.38 -8.95 6.14
N GLN A 14 -23.43 -8.98 7.48
CA GLN A 14 -24.70 -9.17 8.21
C GLN A 14 -25.68 -8.02 7.98
N ILE A 15 -25.21 -6.78 7.94
CA ILE A 15 -26.04 -5.60 7.61
C ILE A 15 -26.56 -5.70 6.18
N ILE A 16 -25.71 -5.99 5.21
CA ILE A 16 -26.09 -6.13 3.79
C ILE A 16 -27.17 -7.20 3.61
N GLU A 17 -26.98 -8.38 4.20
CA GLU A 17 -27.95 -9.48 4.08
C GLU A 17 -29.28 -9.15 4.74
N LYS A 18 -29.27 -8.46 5.86
CA LYS A 18 -30.48 -7.94 6.49
C LYS A 18 -31.21 -6.96 5.56
N ASP A 19 -30.50 -5.99 4.99
CA ASP A 19 -31.08 -4.97 4.11
C ASP A 19 -31.67 -5.56 2.83
N LEU A 20 -31.02 -6.58 2.27
CA LEU A 20 -31.56 -7.33 1.12
C LEU A 20 -32.81 -8.12 1.50
N ALA A 21 -32.82 -8.78 2.67
CA ALA A 21 -33.95 -9.59 3.13
C ALA A 21 -35.18 -8.73 3.50
N GLU A 22 -34.96 -7.56 4.08
CA GLU A 22 -36.00 -6.60 4.46
C GLU A 22 -36.45 -5.70 3.30
N GLY A 23 -35.77 -5.77 2.14
CA GLY A 23 -36.11 -5.01 0.94
C GLY A 23 -35.69 -3.55 0.98
N HIS A 24 -34.78 -3.17 1.87
CA HIS A 24 -34.22 -1.81 1.93
C HIS A 24 -33.37 -1.49 0.71
N CYS A 25 -32.83 -2.51 0.03
CA CYS A 25 -32.21 -2.41 -1.27
C CYS A 25 -32.44 -3.71 -2.08
N LYS A 26 -32.37 -3.59 -3.41
CA LYS A 26 -32.52 -4.76 -4.33
C LYS A 26 -31.17 -5.29 -4.79
N THR A 27 -30.16 -4.46 -4.81
CA THR A 27 -28.79 -4.75 -5.26
C THR A 27 -27.82 -4.08 -4.31
N VAL A 28 -26.59 -4.59 -4.25
CA VAL A 28 -25.52 -3.96 -3.45
C VAL A 28 -24.71 -3.04 -4.36
N LYS A 29 -24.60 -1.77 -3.99
CA LYS A 29 -23.76 -0.82 -4.68
C LYS A 29 -22.89 -0.10 -3.67
N THR A 30 -21.57 -0.24 -3.85
CA THR A 30 -20.53 0.36 -3.03
C THR A 30 -19.67 1.31 -3.85
N ARG A 31 -18.79 2.05 -3.20
CA ARG A 31 -17.88 2.98 -3.89
C ARG A 31 -16.57 3.15 -3.12
N PHE A 32 -15.53 3.52 -3.84
CA PHE A 32 -14.31 4.08 -3.28
C PHE A 32 -14.23 5.56 -3.71
N PRO A 33 -14.28 6.54 -2.75
CA PRO A 33 -14.34 7.96 -3.05
C PRO A 33 -13.04 8.70 -2.68
N PRO A 34 -11.91 8.50 -3.38
CA PRO A 34 -10.67 9.17 -3.03
C PRO A 34 -10.69 10.65 -3.39
N GLU A 35 -10.11 11.51 -2.53
CA GLU A 35 -9.71 12.85 -2.92
C GLU A 35 -8.48 12.77 -3.84
N PRO A 36 -8.46 13.43 -5.03
CA PRO A 36 -7.31 13.41 -5.94
C PRO A 36 -6.21 14.40 -5.50
N ASN A 37 -5.73 14.26 -4.27
CA ASN A 37 -4.78 15.14 -3.60
C ASN A 37 -3.50 14.45 -3.10
N GLY A 38 -3.22 13.24 -3.58
CA GLY A 38 -2.02 12.46 -3.25
C GLY A 38 -2.14 10.99 -3.62
N TYR A 39 -1.03 10.28 -3.44
CA TYR A 39 -0.95 8.85 -3.72
C TYR A 39 -1.68 8.00 -2.67
N LEU A 40 -2.23 6.88 -3.11
CA LEU A 40 -2.86 5.91 -2.22
C LEU A 40 -1.80 5.14 -1.42
N HIS A 41 -2.18 4.69 -0.21
CA HIS A 41 -1.33 3.87 0.64
C HIS A 41 -2.06 2.59 1.07
N ILE A 42 -1.38 1.70 1.76
CA ILE A 42 -1.91 0.39 2.21
C ILE A 42 -3.25 0.49 2.97
N GLY A 43 -3.48 1.58 3.71
CA GLY A 43 -4.78 1.82 4.36
C GLY A 43 -5.94 1.99 3.37
N HIS A 44 -5.70 2.64 2.23
CA HIS A 44 -6.69 2.75 1.15
C HIS A 44 -6.93 1.40 0.46
N ALA A 45 -5.91 0.55 0.34
CA ALA A 45 -6.08 -0.80 -0.22
C ALA A 45 -7.14 -1.60 0.55
N LYS A 46 -7.16 -1.52 1.88
CA LYS A 46 -8.20 -2.16 2.71
C LYS A 46 -9.61 -1.67 2.33
N SER A 47 -9.79 -0.37 2.15
CA SER A 47 -11.09 0.21 1.75
C SER A 47 -11.50 -0.21 0.34
N ILE A 48 -10.57 -0.17 -0.62
CA ILE A 48 -10.81 -0.58 -2.01
C ILE A 48 -11.24 -2.05 -2.08
N LEU A 49 -10.45 -2.93 -1.49
CA LEU A 49 -10.68 -4.38 -1.52
C LEU A 49 -11.95 -4.78 -0.77
N LEU A 50 -12.28 -4.10 0.34
CA LEU A 50 -13.53 -4.30 1.06
C LEU A 50 -14.75 -3.91 0.20
N ASN A 51 -14.76 -2.68 -0.33
CA ASN A 51 -15.90 -2.18 -1.12
C ASN A 51 -16.09 -3.00 -2.41
N TYR A 52 -15.01 -3.27 -3.13
CA TYR A 52 -15.05 -4.09 -4.34
C TYR A 52 -15.43 -5.54 -4.04
N GLY A 53 -14.84 -6.14 -2.99
CA GLY A 53 -15.11 -7.51 -2.58
C GLY A 53 -16.56 -7.72 -2.18
N LEU A 54 -17.17 -6.78 -1.46
CA LEU A 54 -18.60 -6.83 -1.10
C LEU A 54 -19.49 -6.70 -2.34
N ALA A 55 -19.21 -5.73 -3.23
CA ALA A 55 -19.95 -5.60 -4.48
C ALA A 55 -19.91 -6.91 -5.29
N LYS A 56 -18.72 -7.49 -5.46
CA LYS A 56 -18.53 -8.74 -6.18
C LYS A 56 -19.24 -9.94 -5.51
N LYS A 57 -19.18 -10.04 -4.18
CA LYS A 57 -19.78 -11.13 -3.41
C LYS A 57 -21.30 -11.19 -3.55
N TYR A 58 -21.94 -10.03 -3.67
CA TYR A 58 -23.40 -9.91 -3.77
C TYR A 58 -23.89 -9.56 -5.19
N ASP A 59 -23.11 -9.87 -6.22
CA ASP A 59 -23.43 -9.59 -7.65
C ASP A 59 -23.87 -8.14 -7.89
N GLY A 60 -23.25 -7.23 -7.15
CA GLY A 60 -23.56 -5.81 -7.14
C GLY A 60 -22.62 -4.98 -8.01
N GLN A 61 -22.50 -3.69 -7.70
CA GLN A 61 -21.72 -2.73 -8.46
C GLN A 61 -20.73 -1.99 -7.54
N PHE A 62 -19.55 -1.69 -8.09
CA PHE A 62 -18.53 -0.88 -7.44
C PHE A 62 -18.27 0.37 -8.28
N ASN A 63 -18.32 1.56 -7.66
CA ASN A 63 -18.04 2.83 -8.30
C ASN A 63 -16.67 3.37 -7.85
N LEU A 64 -15.94 4.01 -8.76
CA LEU A 64 -14.82 4.87 -8.43
C LEU A 64 -15.29 6.33 -8.59
N ARG A 65 -15.35 7.07 -7.47
CA ARG A 65 -15.74 8.48 -7.48
C ARG A 65 -14.63 9.34 -6.92
N PHE A 66 -14.12 10.25 -7.71
CA PHE A 66 -13.18 11.26 -7.23
C PHE A 66 -13.93 12.35 -6.47
N ASP A 67 -13.62 12.48 -5.17
CA ASP A 67 -14.12 13.61 -4.36
C ASP A 67 -13.24 14.83 -4.64
N ASP A 68 -13.61 15.53 -5.71
CA ASP A 68 -12.96 16.75 -6.19
C ASP A 68 -13.73 18.02 -5.77
N THR A 69 -14.20 18.05 -4.52
CA THR A 69 -14.93 19.21 -3.97
C THR A 69 -14.03 20.36 -3.54
N ASN A 70 -12.71 20.11 -3.38
CA ASN A 70 -11.75 21.09 -2.90
C ASN A 70 -10.73 21.51 -3.97
N PRO A 71 -10.94 22.66 -4.67
CA PRO A 71 -10.10 23.07 -5.81
C PRO A 71 -8.64 23.36 -5.45
N THR A 72 -8.29 23.48 -4.15
CA THR A 72 -6.94 23.91 -3.73
C THR A 72 -5.87 22.84 -3.81
N LYS A 73 -6.23 21.57 -3.92
CA LYS A 73 -5.31 20.42 -3.71
C LYS A 73 -5.32 19.39 -4.82
N GLU A 74 -6.22 19.51 -5.78
CA GLU A 74 -6.51 18.47 -6.76
C GLU A 74 -5.62 18.59 -7.98
N ARG A 75 -5.11 17.45 -8.48
CA ARG A 75 -4.24 17.37 -9.67
C ARG A 75 -4.57 16.14 -10.49
N LEU A 76 -4.51 16.27 -11.82
CA LEU A 76 -4.73 15.18 -12.77
C LEU A 76 -3.77 14.00 -12.56
N GLU A 77 -2.52 14.29 -12.20
CA GLU A 77 -1.50 13.28 -11.87
C GLU A 77 -2.00 12.29 -10.81
N PHE A 78 -2.70 12.79 -9.77
CA PHE A 78 -3.22 11.92 -8.72
C PHE A 78 -4.41 11.09 -9.18
N VAL A 79 -5.24 11.63 -10.07
CA VAL A 79 -6.35 10.86 -10.68
C VAL A 79 -5.81 9.65 -11.43
N GLU A 80 -4.82 9.84 -12.30
CA GLU A 80 -4.19 8.77 -13.08
C GLU A 80 -3.50 7.72 -12.18
N SER A 81 -2.79 8.17 -11.16
CA SER A 81 -2.14 7.29 -10.19
C SER A 81 -3.15 6.45 -9.41
N ILE A 82 -4.24 7.06 -8.95
CA ILE A 82 -5.32 6.38 -8.21
C ILE A 82 -5.98 5.32 -9.08
N GLU A 83 -6.32 5.65 -10.33
CA GLU A 83 -6.88 4.68 -11.28
C GLU A 83 -5.95 3.48 -11.50
N ALA A 84 -4.67 3.75 -11.69
CA ALA A 84 -3.66 2.70 -11.87
C ALA A 84 -3.55 1.80 -10.64
N ASP A 85 -3.59 2.38 -9.44
CA ASP A 85 -3.49 1.64 -8.19
C ASP A 85 -4.73 0.79 -7.91
N VAL A 86 -5.94 1.32 -8.15
CA VAL A 86 -7.20 0.57 -7.99
C VAL A 86 -7.26 -0.62 -8.95
N LYS A 87 -6.88 -0.41 -10.22
CA LYS A 87 -6.79 -1.49 -11.23
C LYS A 87 -5.74 -2.53 -10.85
N TRP A 88 -4.58 -2.09 -10.40
CA TRP A 88 -3.52 -3.00 -9.98
C TRP A 88 -3.94 -3.90 -8.83
N LEU A 89 -4.74 -3.40 -7.89
CA LEU A 89 -5.34 -4.19 -6.81
C LEU A 89 -6.41 -5.18 -7.30
N GLY A 90 -6.77 -5.16 -8.57
CA GLY A 90 -7.77 -6.05 -9.17
C GLY A 90 -9.21 -5.54 -9.05
N ALA A 91 -9.42 -4.31 -8.56
CA ALA A 91 -10.74 -3.71 -8.49
C ALA A 91 -11.11 -3.05 -9.82
N ASP A 92 -12.33 -3.33 -10.30
CA ASP A 92 -12.85 -2.83 -11.56
C ASP A 92 -14.18 -2.09 -11.35
N TRP A 93 -14.23 -0.86 -11.83
CA TRP A 93 -15.43 -0.02 -11.81
C TRP A 93 -16.18 -0.01 -13.15
N ALA A 94 -15.69 -0.71 -14.17
CA ALA A 94 -16.23 -0.70 -15.56
C ALA A 94 -16.35 0.75 -16.10
N ASP A 95 -17.58 1.20 -16.39
CA ASP A 95 -17.90 2.56 -16.86
C ASP A 95 -18.33 3.52 -15.71
N ARG A 96 -18.29 3.05 -14.45
CA ARG A 96 -18.77 3.81 -13.28
C ARG A 96 -17.65 4.62 -12.62
N LYS A 97 -17.02 5.50 -13.39
CA LYS A 97 -16.08 6.51 -12.91
C LYS A 97 -16.77 7.87 -12.87
N PHE A 98 -16.76 8.50 -11.70
CA PHE A 98 -17.46 9.75 -11.43
C PHE A 98 -16.55 10.78 -10.77
N PHE A 99 -16.97 12.04 -10.84
CA PHE A 99 -16.37 13.16 -10.14
C PHE A 99 -17.46 13.90 -9.35
N ALA A 100 -17.18 14.27 -8.11
CA ALA A 100 -18.09 15.06 -7.28
C ALA A 100 -18.51 16.35 -7.97
N SER A 101 -17.58 17.00 -8.67
CA SER A 101 -17.82 18.23 -9.43
C SER A 101 -18.86 18.11 -10.56
N ASN A 102 -19.13 16.89 -11.05
CA ASN A 102 -20.20 16.65 -12.03
C ASN A 102 -21.60 16.88 -11.42
N TYR A 103 -21.71 16.88 -10.10
CA TYR A 103 -22.97 17.03 -9.36
C TYR A 103 -23.14 18.41 -8.72
N PHE A 104 -22.23 19.37 -8.95
CA PHE A 104 -22.28 20.71 -8.33
C PHE A 104 -23.58 21.46 -8.61
N ASP A 105 -24.12 21.37 -9.83
CA ASP A 105 -25.44 21.98 -10.14
C ASP A 105 -26.55 21.37 -9.25
N LYS A 106 -26.54 20.02 -9.07
CA LYS A 106 -27.54 19.34 -8.24
C LYS A 106 -27.37 19.62 -6.75
N MET A 107 -26.13 19.70 -6.28
CA MET A 107 -25.84 20.09 -4.89
C MET A 107 -26.29 21.51 -4.60
N TYR A 108 -26.10 22.45 -5.56
CA TYR A 108 -26.58 23.80 -5.46
C TYR A 108 -28.11 23.85 -5.38
N GLU A 109 -28.84 23.10 -6.23
CA GLU A 109 -30.30 22.96 -6.15
C GLU A 109 -30.76 22.41 -4.79
N CYS A 110 -30.07 21.40 -4.23
CA CYS A 110 -30.35 20.88 -2.90
C CYS A 110 -30.18 21.97 -1.83
N ALA A 111 -29.11 22.76 -1.88
CA ALA A 111 -28.87 23.85 -0.95
C ALA A 111 -29.96 24.92 -1.02
N VAL A 112 -30.37 25.34 -2.24
CA VAL A 112 -31.51 26.24 -2.46
C VAL A 112 -32.80 25.65 -1.88
N GLY A 113 -33.03 24.35 -2.06
CA GLY A 113 -34.15 23.63 -1.48
C GLY A 113 -34.16 23.69 0.07
N LEU A 114 -33.00 23.52 0.71
CA LEU A 114 -32.87 23.65 2.17
C LEU A 114 -33.16 25.07 2.65
N ILE A 115 -32.69 26.10 1.93
CA ILE A 115 -33.01 27.50 2.27
C ILE A 115 -34.53 27.73 2.18
N LYS A 116 -35.19 27.27 1.13
CA LYS A 116 -36.65 27.40 0.95
C LYS A 116 -37.45 26.71 2.06
N LYS A 117 -36.93 25.62 2.59
CA LYS A 117 -37.51 24.91 3.74
C LYS A 117 -37.17 25.56 5.09
N GLY A 118 -36.39 26.63 5.12
CA GLY A 118 -35.87 27.23 6.36
C GLY A 118 -34.85 26.37 7.09
N LYS A 119 -34.24 25.42 6.41
CA LYS A 119 -33.26 24.46 6.96
C LYS A 119 -31.78 24.86 6.70
N ALA A 120 -31.55 25.99 6.05
CA ALA A 120 -30.24 26.58 5.83
C ALA A 120 -30.31 28.10 5.81
N TYR A 121 -29.20 28.74 6.18
CA TYR A 121 -29.09 30.22 6.20
C TYR A 121 -27.65 30.64 5.89
N VAL A 122 -27.50 31.85 5.35
CA VAL A 122 -26.18 32.47 5.10
C VAL A 122 -25.70 33.15 6.37
N SER A 123 -24.48 32.85 6.79
CA SER A 123 -23.81 33.47 7.94
C SER A 123 -22.60 34.28 7.48
N ASP A 124 -22.40 35.44 8.11
CA ASP A 124 -21.26 36.32 7.87
C ASP A 124 -20.16 36.13 8.93
N LEU A 125 -20.28 35.13 9.80
CA LEU A 125 -19.26 34.80 10.78
C LEU A 125 -17.99 34.29 10.08
N THR A 126 -16.85 34.76 10.52
CA THR A 126 -15.54 34.24 10.13
C THR A 126 -15.33 32.82 10.63
N PRO A 127 -14.36 32.06 10.08
CA PRO A 127 -14.07 30.71 10.56
C PRO A 127 -13.75 30.62 12.06
N ASP A 128 -13.10 31.64 12.64
CA ASP A 128 -12.77 31.68 14.06
C ASP A 128 -14.00 31.95 14.92
N GLU A 129 -14.86 32.89 14.50
CA GLU A 129 -16.15 33.14 15.16
C GLU A 129 -17.07 31.93 15.10
N ILE A 130 -17.15 31.22 13.95
CA ILE A 130 -17.92 29.98 13.83
C ILE A 130 -17.41 28.93 14.82
N ARG A 131 -16.08 28.82 14.99
CA ARG A 131 -15.49 27.90 15.97
C ARG A 131 -15.86 28.28 17.41
N GLU A 132 -15.85 29.58 17.74
CA GLU A 132 -16.26 30.07 19.05
C GLU A 132 -17.76 29.80 19.30
N TYR A 133 -18.62 30.19 18.34
CA TYR A 133 -20.07 30.00 18.47
C TYR A 133 -20.48 28.52 18.54
N ARG A 134 -19.76 27.65 17.86
CA ARG A 134 -20.02 26.21 17.92
C ARG A 134 -19.81 25.60 19.31
N GLY A 135 -18.98 26.21 20.15
CA GLY A 135 -18.66 25.72 21.47
C GLY A 135 -17.73 24.51 21.47
N THR A 136 -17.73 23.78 22.59
CA THR A 136 -16.84 22.63 22.82
C THR A 136 -17.65 21.35 23.07
N LEU A 137 -16.97 20.22 23.32
CA LEU A 137 -17.66 18.97 23.69
C LEU A 137 -18.43 19.09 25.01
N THR A 138 -18.01 19.99 25.90
CA THR A 138 -18.59 20.21 27.23
C THR A 138 -19.47 21.46 27.33
N GLU A 139 -19.40 22.34 26.34
CA GLU A 139 -20.14 23.59 26.27
C GLU A 139 -21.02 23.61 25.02
N ALA A 140 -22.31 23.90 25.19
CA ALA A 140 -23.24 24.05 24.06
C ALA A 140 -22.84 25.23 23.18
N GLY A 141 -23.20 25.15 21.88
CA GLY A 141 -23.04 26.26 20.98
C GLY A 141 -23.99 27.43 21.26
N LYS A 142 -23.63 28.60 20.75
CA LYS A 142 -24.44 29.82 20.80
C LYS A 142 -25.18 30.00 19.48
N GLU A 143 -26.37 30.58 19.52
CA GLU A 143 -27.11 30.89 18.31
C GLU A 143 -26.33 31.86 17.44
N ASP A 144 -26.21 31.55 16.13
CA ASP A 144 -25.60 32.42 15.12
C ASP A 144 -26.48 33.67 14.94
N PRO A 145 -25.95 34.91 15.02
CA PRO A 145 -26.73 36.13 14.90
C PRO A 145 -27.45 36.26 13.56
N TYR A 146 -26.96 35.55 12.53
CA TYR A 146 -27.54 35.59 11.18
C TYR A 146 -28.56 34.47 10.95
N SER A 147 -28.79 33.59 11.90
CA SER A 147 -29.70 32.45 11.78
C SER A 147 -31.17 32.88 11.58
N LYS A 148 -31.53 34.12 11.92
CA LYS A 148 -32.90 34.68 11.82
C LYS A 148 -33.20 35.41 10.51
N ARG A 149 -32.27 35.45 9.55
CA ARG A 149 -32.52 35.99 8.22
C ARG A 149 -33.70 35.30 7.55
N SER A 150 -34.49 36.08 6.78
CA SER A 150 -35.62 35.52 6.03
C SER A 150 -35.18 34.56 4.92
N VAL A 151 -36.09 33.75 4.45
CA VAL A 151 -35.82 32.84 3.30
C VAL A 151 -35.40 33.65 2.08
N GLU A 152 -36.07 34.74 1.80
CA GLU A 152 -35.82 35.62 0.64
C GLU A 152 -34.41 36.23 0.72
N GLU A 153 -34.04 36.76 1.89
CA GLU A 153 -32.69 37.31 2.11
C GLU A 153 -31.60 36.24 1.95
N ASN A 154 -31.81 35.04 2.50
CA ASN A 154 -30.87 33.95 2.35
C ASN A 154 -30.72 33.47 0.89
N LEU A 155 -31.81 33.42 0.12
CA LEU A 155 -31.77 33.09 -1.30
C LEU A 155 -30.97 34.12 -2.10
N ASP A 156 -31.23 35.43 -1.88
CA ASP A 156 -30.48 36.52 -2.51
C ASP A 156 -28.99 36.44 -2.20
N LEU A 157 -28.65 36.31 -0.92
CA LEU A 157 -27.25 36.22 -0.49
C LEU A 157 -26.54 34.99 -1.08
N PHE A 158 -27.21 33.84 -1.13
CA PHE A 158 -26.59 32.60 -1.64
C PHE A 158 -26.37 32.67 -3.16
N GLU A 159 -27.30 33.30 -3.91
CA GLU A 159 -27.12 33.56 -5.34
C GLU A 159 -25.93 34.51 -5.59
N ARG A 160 -25.83 35.59 -4.81
CA ARG A 160 -24.71 36.54 -4.88
C ARG A 160 -23.37 35.91 -4.48
N MET A 161 -23.36 34.96 -3.51
CA MET A 161 -22.17 34.15 -3.21
C MET A 161 -21.72 33.34 -4.44
N LYS A 162 -22.67 32.70 -5.14
CA LYS A 162 -22.39 31.96 -6.38
C LYS A 162 -21.84 32.86 -7.48
N ASN A 163 -22.33 34.06 -7.57
CA ASN A 163 -21.93 35.05 -8.59
C ASN A 163 -20.56 35.72 -8.25
N GLY A 164 -19.92 35.36 -7.12
CA GLY A 164 -18.62 35.86 -6.77
C GLY A 164 -18.58 37.29 -6.21
N GLU A 165 -19.68 37.79 -5.67
CA GLU A 165 -19.76 39.16 -5.13
C GLU A 165 -19.08 39.32 -3.76
N PHE A 166 -18.73 38.21 -3.08
CA PHE A 166 -18.16 38.25 -1.74
C PHE A 166 -16.74 37.65 -1.72
N GLU A 167 -15.87 38.21 -0.89
CA GLU A 167 -14.52 37.72 -0.71
C GLU A 167 -14.49 36.37 0.01
N ASP A 168 -13.41 35.62 -0.19
CA ASP A 168 -13.18 34.34 0.46
C ASP A 168 -13.21 34.46 1.99
N GLY A 169 -13.93 33.54 2.65
CA GLY A 169 -14.04 33.50 4.10
C GLY A 169 -14.99 34.51 4.74
N THR A 170 -15.68 35.36 3.94
CA THR A 170 -16.61 36.38 4.47
C THR A 170 -18.04 35.89 4.63
N LYS A 171 -18.43 34.85 3.89
CA LYS A 171 -19.76 34.26 3.96
C LYS A 171 -19.71 32.75 3.78
N VAL A 172 -20.59 32.07 4.51
CA VAL A 172 -20.82 30.63 4.39
C VAL A 172 -22.31 30.32 4.40
N LEU A 173 -22.73 29.24 3.77
CA LEU A 173 -24.04 28.65 3.97
C LEU A 173 -23.97 27.63 5.10
N ARG A 174 -24.81 27.77 6.12
CA ARG A 174 -24.90 26.84 7.25
C ARG A 174 -26.23 26.10 7.27
N ALA A 175 -26.23 24.84 7.65
CA ALA A 175 -27.45 24.13 8.01
C ALA A 175 -28.06 24.72 9.27
N ARG A 176 -29.37 24.65 9.41
CA ARG A 176 -30.09 24.97 10.65
C ARG A 176 -30.57 23.67 11.27
N ILE A 177 -29.87 23.20 12.28
CA ILE A 177 -30.17 21.93 12.95
C ILE A 177 -30.36 22.14 14.45
N ASP A 178 -29.28 22.14 15.25
CA ASP A 178 -29.35 22.27 16.70
C ASP A 178 -27.99 22.70 17.29
N MET A 179 -27.87 23.96 17.69
CA MET A 179 -26.64 24.48 18.31
C MET A 179 -26.38 23.93 19.71
N SER A 180 -27.35 23.26 20.32
CA SER A 180 -27.23 22.61 21.63
C SER A 180 -26.87 21.12 21.58
N SER A 181 -26.80 20.54 20.38
CA SER A 181 -26.52 19.12 20.16
C SER A 181 -25.23 18.68 20.87
N SER A 182 -25.23 17.50 21.49
CA SER A 182 -24.02 16.87 22.00
C SER A 182 -23.02 16.49 20.91
N ASN A 183 -23.52 16.23 19.68
CA ASN A 183 -22.71 16.00 18.50
C ASN A 183 -22.36 17.34 17.85
N ILE A 184 -21.10 17.73 17.90
CA ILE A 184 -20.61 19.00 17.33
C ILE A 184 -20.90 19.10 15.83
N ASN A 185 -20.91 17.99 15.08
CA ASN A 185 -21.21 17.99 13.64
C ASN A 185 -22.66 18.38 13.33
N MET A 186 -23.57 18.33 14.32
CA MET A 186 -24.96 18.74 14.20
C MET A 186 -25.22 20.20 14.61
N ARG A 187 -24.19 20.94 15.07
CA ARG A 187 -24.29 22.34 15.50
C ARG A 187 -24.17 23.28 14.31
N ASP A 188 -25.21 23.39 13.53
CA ASP A 188 -25.32 24.22 12.32
C ASP A 188 -24.04 24.16 11.45
N PRO A 189 -23.71 22.99 10.89
CA PRO A 189 -22.49 22.81 10.12
C PRO A 189 -22.49 23.65 8.84
N ILE A 190 -21.28 23.98 8.35
CA ILE A 190 -21.09 24.68 7.08
C ILE A 190 -21.41 23.71 5.93
N LEU A 191 -22.27 24.13 5.00
CA LEU A 191 -22.62 23.39 3.80
C LEU A 191 -21.85 23.89 2.57
N TYR A 192 -21.67 25.21 2.45
CA TYR A 192 -20.94 25.88 1.36
C TYR A 192 -20.03 26.98 1.89
N ARG A 193 -18.91 27.16 1.21
CA ARG A 193 -17.98 28.29 1.40
C ARG A 193 -17.74 29.05 0.10
N VAL A 194 -17.39 30.32 0.22
CA VAL A 194 -16.88 31.13 -0.90
C VAL A 194 -15.41 30.80 -1.12
N ALA A 195 -15.02 30.54 -2.36
CA ALA A 195 -13.63 30.39 -2.77
C ALA A 195 -13.47 30.75 -4.26
N HIS A 196 -12.65 31.78 -4.55
CA HIS A 196 -12.33 32.21 -5.90
C HIS A 196 -11.10 31.45 -6.42
N MET A 197 -11.33 30.26 -6.95
CA MET A 197 -10.28 29.36 -7.43
C MET A 197 -10.72 28.63 -8.69
N THR A 198 -9.80 28.47 -9.64
CA THR A 198 -10.02 27.65 -10.83
C THR A 198 -10.05 26.18 -10.42
N HIS A 199 -11.14 25.49 -10.74
CA HIS A 199 -11.30 24.06 -10.47
C HIS A 199 -10.84 23.24 -11.67
N HIS A 200 -10.11 22.12 -11.43
CA HIS A 200 -9.51 21.30 -12.49
C HIS A 200 -10.51 20.77 -13.53
N ASN A 201 -11.78 20.54 -13.14
CA ASN A 201 -12.83 19.98 -13.99
C ASN A 201 -13.87 21.01 -14.43
N THR A 202 -14.25 21.96 -13.58
CA THR A 202 -15.32 22.95 -13.87
C THR A 202 -14.79 24.34 -14.21
N GLY A 203 -13.47 24.56 -14.18
CA GLY A 203 -12.86 25.87 -14.44
C GLY A 203 -13.32 26.93 -13.45
N ASP A 204 -13.68 28.12 -13.96
CA ASP A 204 -14.10 29.27 -13.17
C ASP A 204 -15.64 29.41 -13.05
N LYS A 205 -16.38 28.33 -13.32
CA LYS A 205 -17.85 28.35 -13.27
C LYS A 205 -18.39 28.64 -11.87
N TRP A 206 -17.68 28.26 -10.83
CA TRP A 206 -18.13 28.31 -9.44
C TRP A 206 -17.24 29.21 -8.58
N CYS A 207 -17.87 30.02 -7.73
CA CYS A 207 -17.22 30.78 -6.66
C CYS A 207 -17.66 30.29 -5.27
N VAL A 208 -18.49 29.24 -5.23
CA VAL A 208 -18.91 28.54 -4.01
C VAL A 208 -18.67 27.06 -4.16
N TYR A 209 -18.18 26.42 -3.11
CA TYR A 209 -17.86 24.99 -3.09
C TYR A 209 -18.52 24.32 -1.90
N PRO A 210 -19.14 23.13 -2.11
CA PRO A 210 -19.75 22.38 -1.04
C PRO A 210 -18.68 21.83 -0.08
N MET A 211 -19.05 21.72 1.19
CA MET A 211 -18.24 21.00 2.17
C MET A 211 -18.48 19.50 2.04
N TYR A 212 -17.49 18.71 2.42
CA TYR A 212 -17.51 17.25 2.34
C TYR A 212 -18.80 16.63 2.92
N ASP A 213 -19.19 17.04 4.14
CA ASP A 213 -20.36 16.48 4.82
C ASP A 213 -21.71 16.79 4.13
N PHE A 214 -21.72 17.74 3.22
CA PHE A 214 -22.88 18.05 2.39
C PHE A 214 -22.81 17.36 1.02
N ALA A 215 -21.65 17.36 0.38
CA ALA A 215 -21.45 16.80 -0.95
C ALA A 215 -21.57 15.28 -0.96
N HIS A 216 -20.81 14.61 -0.11
CA HIS A 216 -20.70 13.16 -0.05
C HIS A 216 -22.04 12.40 0.09
N PRO A 217 -22.98 12.78 0.99
CA PRO A 217 -24.28 12.13 1.06
C PRO A 217 -25.11 12.27 -0.21
N ILE A 218 -25.04 13.45 -0.86
CA ILE A 218 -25.78 13.75 -2.11
C ILE A 218 -25.20 12.93 -3.27
N GLU A 219 -23.90 12.83 -3.36
CA GLU A 219 -23.21 11.99 -4.37
C GLU A 219 -23.61 10.52 -4.24
N ASP A 220 -23.58 9.98 -3.03
CA ASP A 220 -24.02 8.62 -2.76
C ASP A 220 -25.47 8.38 -3.19
N ALA A 221 -26.34 9.34 -2.90
CA ALA A 221 -27.75 9.27 -3.27
C ALA A 221 -27.97 9.33 -4.79
N ILE A 222 -27.29 10.24 -5.49
CA ILE A 222 -27.40 10.39 -6.97
C ILE A 222 -26.90 9.14 -7.68
N GLU A 223 -25.78 8.57 -7.22
CA GLU A 223 -25.19 7.35 -7.79
C GLU A 223 -25.95 6.08 -7.41
N GLY A 224 -26.91 6.16 -6.49
CA GLY A 224 -27.67 5.04 -5.98
C GLY A 224 -26.83 4.07 -5.17
N ILE A 225 -25.81 4.57 -4.45
CA ILE A 225 -25.03 3.78 -3.48
C ILE A 225 -25.98 3.25 -2.42
N THR A 226 -25.86 1.97 -2.10
CA THR A 226 -26.71 1.35 -1.06
C THR A 226 -26.01 1.34 0.29
N HIS A 227 -24.73 0.98 0.31
CA HIS A 227 -23.91 0.87 1.50
C HIS A 227 -22.67 1.76 1.34
N SER A 228 -22.70 2.88 2.03
CA SER A 228 -21.64 3.90 2.06
C SER A 228 -20.63 3.53 3.13
N ILE A 229 -19.62 2.72 2.75
CA ILE A 229 -18.66 2.15 3.69
C ILE A 229 -17.46 3.09 3.83
N CYS A 230 -17.16 3.51 5.06
CA CYS A 230 -16.08 4.44 5.39
C CYS A 230 -15.35 4.04 6.70
N THR A 231 -14.36 4.83 7.10
CA THR A 231 -13.61 4.56 8.35
C THR A 231 -14.30 5.16 9.58
N LEU A 232 -13.98 4.64 10.77
CA LEU A 232 -14.58 5.05 12.06
C LEU A 232 -14.46 6.55 12.38
N GLU A 233 -13.54 7.26 11.74
CA GLU A 233 -13.43 8.71 11.89
C GLU A 233 -14.68 9.48 11.45
N PHE A 234 -15.56 8.86 10.68
CA PHE A 234 -16.82 9.42 10.21
C PHE A 234 -18.05 8.95 11.01
N GLU A 235 -17.88 8.21 12.10
CA GLU A 235 -19.01 7.69 12.87
C GLU A 235 -19.88 8.82 13.44
N ASP A 236 -19.26 9.87 13.97
CA ASP A 236 -19.96 11.05 14.50
C ASP A 236 -20.57 11.93 13.38
N HIS A 237 -20.17 11.72 12.12
CA HIS A 237 -20.74 12.41 10.96
C HIS A 237 -22.01 11.73 10.42
N ARG A 238 -22.28 10.48 10.77
CA ARG A 238 -23.45 9.72 10.26
C ARG A 238 -24.80 10.43 10.50
N PRO A 239 -25.08 11.03 11.67
CA PRO A 239 -26.34 11.77 11.84
C PRO A 239 -26.50 12.93 10.85
N LEU A 240 -25.41 13.62 10.50
CA LEU A 240 -25.43 14.68 9.52
C LEU A 240 -25.61 14.11 8.10
N TYR A 241 -24.96 12.99 7.79
CA TYR A 241 -25.17 12.28 6.52
C TYR A 241 -26.65 11.94 6.30
N ASP A 242 -27.30 11.33 7.28
CA ASP A 242 -28.73 10.99 7.22
C ASP A 242 -29.61 12.24 7.11
N TRP A 243 -29.30 13.30 7.87
CA TRP A 243 -30.02 14.56 7.79
C TRP A 243 -29.97 15.18 6.37
N VAL A 244 -28.79 15.21 5.75
CA VAL A 244 -28.62 15.76 4.39
C VAL A 244 -29.42 14.96 3.38
N VAL A 245 -29.32 13.63 3.38
CA VAL A 245 -30.02 12.79 2.40
C VAL A 245 -31.54 12.89 2.56
N ILE A 246 -32.05 12.95 3.79
CA ILE A 246 -33.48 13.07 4.09
C ILE A 246 -33.99 14.47 3.73
N GLU A 247 -33.33 15.54 4.17
CA GLU A 247 -33.78 16.90 3.93
C GLU A 247 -33.66 17.33 2.47
N CYS A 248 -32.72 16.75 1.72
CA CYS A 248 -32.62 16.92 0.27
C CYS A 248 -33.62 16.04 -0.51
N GLY A 249 -34.38 15.18 0.16
CA GLY A 249 -35.50 14.41 -0.41
C GLY A 249 -35.08 13.15 -1.17
N PHE A 250 -33.92 12.58 -0.87
CA PHE A 250 -33.45 11.33 -1.49
C PHE A 250 -33.91 10.06 -0.77
N LYS A 251 -34.18 10.14 0.54
CA LYS A 251 -34.78 9.06 1.36
C LYS A 251 -35.69 9.64 2.42
N ASN A 252 -36.51 8.79 3.06
CA ASN A 252 -37.50 9.22 4.06
C ASN A 252 -37.06 8.86 5.48
N SER A 253 -36.18 7.86 5.66
CA SER A 253 -35.71 7.42 6.97
C SER A 253 -34.25 6.97 6.93
N PRO A 254 -33.57 6.90 8.08
CA PRO A 254 -32.20 6.39 8.15
C PRO A 254 -32.03 4.92 7.73
N GLU A 255 -33.10 4.12 7.78
CA GLU A 255 -33.08 2.72 7.41
C GLU A 255 -33.02 2.49 5.89
N GLU A 256 -33.47 3.48 5.11
CA GLU A 256 -33.39 3.43 3.64
C GLU A 256 -31.97 3.72 3.15
N SER A 257 -31.66 3.22 1.94
CA SER A 257 -30.37 3.50 1.26
C SER A 257 -30.32 4.95 0.72
N PRO A 258 -29.15 5.57 0.68
CA PRO A 258 -27.86 5.06 1.12
C PRO A 258 -27.70 5.06 2.64
N LYS A 259 -26.95 4.06 3.16
CA LYS A 259 -26.59 3.96 4.59
C LYS A 259 -25.09 4.10 4.78
N GLN A 260 -24.66 4.96 5.68
CA GLN A 260 -23.26 5.05 6.07
C GLN A 260 -22.92 3.96 7.11
N ILE A 261 -21.84 3.23 6.87
CA ILE A 261 -21.37 2.13 7.73
C ILE A 261 -19.87 2.30 7.94
N GLU A 262 -19.42 2.30 9.18
CA GLU A 262 -18.03 2.54 9.51
C GLU A 262 -17.31 1.27 9.96
N PHE A 263 -16.03 1.18 9.57
CA PHE A 263 -15.12 0.12 9.98
C PHE A 263 -13.79 0.68 10.47
N ALA A 264 -13.05 -0.13 11.23
CA ALA A 264 -11.77 0.27 11.81
C ALA A 264 -10.71 0.55 10.76
N LYS A 265 -10.05 1.70 10.86
CA LYS A 265 -8.90 2.09 10.04
C LYS A 265 -7.72 1.15 10.28
N LEU A 266 -6.97 0.89 9.23
CA LEU A 266 -5.74 0.11 9.31
C LEU A 266 -4.59 1.01 9.79
N TYR A 267 -4.02 0.66 10.93
CA TYR A 267 -2.77 1.23 11.43
C TYR A 267 -1.68 0.18 11.35
N LEU A 268 -0.56 0.52 10.70
CA LEU A 268 0.63 -0.31 10.64
C LEU A 268 1.72 0.25 11.54
N THR A 269 2.43 -0.64 12.22
CA THR A 269 3.63 -0.27 12.99
C THR A 269 4.76 0.14 12.05
N ASN A 270 5.64 1.01 12.51
CA ASN A 270 6.92 1.34 11.87
C ASN A 270 6.83 1.90 10.45
N VAL A 271 5.70 2.51 10.07
CA VAL A 271 5.48 3.11 8.75
C VAL A 271 5.09 4.58 8.85
N VAL A 272 5.40 5.33 7.80
CA VAL A 272 5.01 6.72 7.62
C VAL A 272 3.89 6.78 6.58
N THR A 273 2.69 7.23 6.98
CA THR A 273 1.52 7.38 6.09
C THR A 273 1.05 8.82 5.94
N GLY A 274 1.49 9.72 6.82
CA GLY A 274 1.09 11.12 6.80
C GLY A 274 1.65 11.87 5.58
N LYS A 275 0.76 12.38 4.70
CA LYS A 275 1.15 13.09 3.48
C LYS A 275 2.17 14.22 3.72
N ARG A 276 2.02 14.98 4.81
CA ARG A 276 2.95 16.06 5.18
C ARG A 276 4.38 15.54 5.38
N TYR A 277 4.53 14.40 6.04
CA TYR A 277 5.84 13.81 6.31
C TYR A 277 6.45 13.22 5.04
N ILE A 278 5.67 12.50 4.23
CA ILE A 278 6.14 11.93 2.97
C ILE A 278 6.57 13.03 2.01
N LYS A 279 5.79 14.11 1.89
CA LYS A 279 6.14 15.27 1.08
C LYS A 279 7.51 15.84 1.49
N ARG A 280 7.74 16.02 2.79
CA ARG A 280 9.02 16.50 3.31
C ARG A 280 10.17 15.54 3.02
N LEU A 281 9.97 14.23 3.18
CA LEU A 281 10.98 13.23 2.83
C LEU A 281 11.42 13.31 1.37
N VAL A 282 10.47 13.58 0.45
CA VAL A 282 10.74 13.77 -0.99
C VAL A 282 11.47 15.10 -1.22
N GLU A 283 11.00 16.21 -0.64
CA GLU A 283 11.60 17.54 -0.78
C GLU A 283 13.02 17.61 -0.23
N ASP A 284 13.30 16.93 0.88
CA ASP A 284 14.61 16.85 1.51
C ASP A 284 15.55 15.82 0.83
N GLY A 285 15.07 15.11 -0.22
CA GLY A 285 15.84 14.11 -0.95
C GLY A 285 16.18 12.84 -0.16
N ILE A 286 15.46 12.57 0.93
CA ILE A 286 15.65 11.38 1.76
C ILE A 286 15.10 10.14 1.05
N VAL A 287 14.01 10.30 0.29
CA VAL A 287 13.43 9.29 -0.58
C VAL A 287 13.38 9.78 -2.03
N ASP A 288 13.41 8.83 -2.97
CA ASP A 288 13.48 9.06 -4.43
C ASP A 288 12.13 9.48 -5.05
N GLY A 289 11.10 9.64 -4.25
CA GLY A 289 9.75 10.01 -4.68
C GLY A 289 8.68 9.31 -3.87
N TRP A 290 7.42 9.51 -4.25
CA TRP A 290 6.28 8.89 -3.58
C TRP A 290 6.19 7.37 -3.78
N ASP A 291 6.90 6.84 -4.74
CA ASP A 291 7.01 5.42 -5.05
C ASP A 291 8.34 4.79 -4.59
N ASP A 292 9.08 5.48 -3.73
CA ASP A 292 10.30 4.92 -3.12
C ASP A 292 9.95 3.62 -2.36
N PRO A 293 10.67 2.51 -2.63
CA PRO A 293 10.37 1.20 -2.03
C PRO A 293 10.40 1.13 -0.50
N ARG A 294 10.87 2.16 0.20
CA ARG A 294 10.82 2.28 1.67
C ARG A 294 9.48 2.81 2.18
N LEU A 295 8.62 3.32 1.30
CA LEU A 295 7.30 3.83 1.65
C LEU A 295 6.24 2.73 1.53
N VAL A 296 5.03 3.03 2.04
CA VAL A 296 3.85 2.14 1.99
C VAL A 296 2.73 2.70 1.12
N SER A 297 3.06 3.60 0.19
CA SER A 297 2.14 3.91 -0.91
C SER A 297 1.95 2.67 -1.78
N ILE A 298 0.81 2.53 -2.44
CA ILE A 298 0.55 1.38 -3.33
C ILE A 298 1.58 1.36 -4.47
N ALA A 299 1.92 2.53 -5.01
CA ALA A 299 2.97 2.68 -6.02
C ALA A 299 4.35 2.20 -5.52
N ALA A 300 4.71 2.52 -4.26
CA ALA A 300 5.96 2.09 -3.64
C ALA A 300 5.99 0.57 -3.42
N LEU A 301 4.91 0.00 -2.88
CA LEU A 301 4.79 -1.44 -2.69
C LEU A 301 4.90 -2.19 -4.01
N ARG A 302 4.23 -1.71 -5.07
CA ARG A 302 4.33 -2.26 -6.43
C ARG A 302 5.74 -2.18 -6.98
N ARG A 303 6.42 -1.03 -6.88
CA ARG A 303 7.81 -0.85 -7.31
C ARG A 303 8.77 -1.77 -6.54
N ARG A 304 8.54 -1.97 -5.25
CA ARG A 304 9.31 -2.90 -4.43
C ARG A 304 9.11 -4.36 -4.85
N GLY A 305 7.99 -4.71 -5.49
CA GLY A 305 7.67 -6.04 -5.99
C GLY A 305 6.59 -6.80 -5.22
N PHE A 306 5.79 -6.07 -4.41
CA PHE A 306 4.58 -6.65 -3.83
C PHE A 306 3.57 -7.03 -4.92
N THR A 307 2.78 -8.06 -4.67
CA THR A 307 1.74 -8.53 -5.58
C THR A 307 0.35 -8.12 -5.09
N PRO A 308 -0.64 -7.94 -5.97
CA PRO A 308 -2.02 -7.71 -5.58
C PRO A 308 -2.55 -8.79 -4.63
N GLU A 309 -2.20 -10.05 -4.90
CA GLU A 309 -2.61 -11.21 -4.10
C GLU A 309 -2.05 -11.13 -2.67
N SER A 310 -0.80 -10.70 -2.51
CA SER A 310 -0.21 -10.52 -1.18
C SER A 310 -0.90 -9.43 -0.37
N ILE A 311 -1.30 -8.34 -1.03
CA ILE A 311 -2.06 -7.26 -0.39
C ILE A 311 -3.47 -7.73 -0.01
N GLN A 312 -4.14 -8.50 -0.89
CA GLN A 312 -5.43 -9.11 -0.59
C GLN A 312 -5.33 -10.03 0.63
N ASN A 313 -4.38 -10.96 0.63
CA ASN A 313 -4.15 -11.88 1.75
C ASN A 313 -3.88 -11.12 3.06
N PHE A 314 -3.11 -10.03 2.99
CA PHE A 314 -2.85 -9.19 4.16
C PHE A 314 -4.13 -8.53 4.69
N VAL A 315 -4.95 -7.96 3.80
CA VAL A 315 -6.22 -7.33 4.18
C VAL A 315 -7.19 -8.36 4.78
N ASP A 316 -7.25 -9.56 4.21
CA ASP A 316 -8.08 -10.67 4.72
C ASP A 316 -7.64 -11.12 6.12
N LEU A 317 -6.32 -11.22 6.37
CA LEU A 317 -5.78 -11.51 7.70
C LEU A 317 -6.05 -10.39 8.73
N CYS A 318 -6.06 -9.12 8.30
CA CYS A 318 -6.43 -8.00 9.19
C CYS A 318 -7.89 -8.10 9.65
N GLY A 319 -8.76 -8.68 8.83
CA GLY A 319 -10.19 -8.77 9.09
C GLY A 319 -10.90 -7.42 9.12
N ILE A 320 -12.21 -7.46 9.36
CA ILE A 320 -13.08 -6.28 9.42
C ILE A 320 -13.71 -6.20 10.81
N SER A 321 -13.44 -5.10 11.52
CA SER A 321 -13.96 -4.85 12.87
C SER A 321 -14.33 -3.39 13.06
N LYS A 322 -14.99 -3.07 14.19
CA LYS A 322 -15.25 -1.69 14.65
C LYS A 322 -14.25 -1.22 15.72
N ALA A 323 -13.23 -2.01 16.03
CA ALA A 323 -12.20 -1.63 16.99
C ALA A 323 -10.88 -1.33 16.26
N ASN A 324 -10.38 -0.11 16.43
CA ASN A 324 -9.07 0.25 15.88
C ASN A 324 -7.99 -0.62 16.51
N SER A 325 -7.14 -1.19 15.66
CA SER A 325 -6.00 -2.01 16.07
C SER A 325 -4.79 -1.66 15.24
N SER A 326 -3.62 -1.73 15.85
CA SER A 326 -2.35 -1.63 15.13
C SER A 326 -1.92 -3.02 14.68
N VAL A 327 -1.53 -3.14 13.43
CA VAL A 327 -1.07 -4.37 12.80
C VAL A 327 0.44 -4.29 12.61
N ASP A 328 1.15 -5.35 12.95
CA ASP A 328 2.59 -5.42 12.74
C ASP A 328 2.93 -5.46 11.24
N TYR A 329 3.86 -4.60 10.80
CA TYR A 329 4.37 -4.58 9.43
C TYR A 329 4.92 -5.95 8.99
N ALA A 330 5.47 -6.72 9.91
CA ALA A 330 5.94 -8.08 9.64
C ALA A 330 4.85 -9.03 9.10
N MET A 331 3.56 -8.75 9.38
CA MET A 331 2.44 -9.51 8.80
C MET A 331 2.29 -9.23 7.30
N LEU A 332 2.49 -7.99 6.85
CA LEU A 332 2.51 -7.65 5.42
C LEU A 332 3.69 -8.34 4.71
N GLU A 333 4.87 -8.34 5.34
CA GLU A 333 6.04 -9.07 4.82
C GLU A 333 5.83 -10.58 4.78
N TYR A 334 5.13 -11.14 5.75
CA TYR A 334 4.75 -12.55 5.75
C TYR A 334 3.87 -12.88 4.54
N CYS A 335 2.85 -12.08 4.26
CA CYS A 335 1.94 -12.31 3.12
C CYS A 335 2.66 -12.31 1.77
N ILE A 336 3.57 -11.36 1.54
CA ILE A 336 4.33 -11.33 0.28
C ILE A 336 5.32 -12.50 0.19
N ARG A 337 5.95 -12.87 1.29
CA ARG A 337 6.89 -14.02 1.32
C ARG A 337 6.19 -15.32 0.96
N GLU A 338 5.02 -15.59 1.53
CA GLU A 338 4.25 -16.80 1.23
C GLU A 338 3.71 -16.80 -0.21
N ASP A 339 3.29 -15.64 -0.73
CA ASP A 339 2.84 -15.52 -2.12
C ASP A 339 3.95 -15.82 -3.14
N LEU A 340 5.15 -15.30 -2.89
CA LEU A 340 6.28 -15.46 -3.82
C LEU A 340 6.92 -16.86 -3.76
N LYS A 341 6.90 -17.51 -2.59
CA LYS A 341 7.61 -18.75 -2.33
C LYS A 341 7.28 -19.86 -3.34
N ALA A 342 6.02 -20.03 -3.66
CA ALA A 342 5.55 -21.03 -4.59
C ALA A 342 5.54 -20.57 -6.06
N LYS A 343 5.54 -19.25 -6.29
CA LYS A 343 5.30 -18.68 -7.62
C LYS A 343 6.56 -18.25 -8.36
N ARG A 344 7.69 -18.04 -7.65
CA ARG A 344 8.86 -17.40 -8.28
C ARG A 344 10.02 -18.33 -8.45
N PRO A 345 10.80 -18.18 -9.56
CA PRO A 345 12.01 -18.96 -9.77
C PRO A 345 13.07 -18.63 -8.71
N ARG A 346 13.83 -19.65 -8.32
CA ARG A 346 14.94 -19.58 -7.38
C ARG A 346 16.24 -19.49 -8.15
N MET A 347 16.92 -18.35 -8.08
CA MET A 347 18.12 -18.03 -8.82
C MET A 347 19.33 -17.90 -7.88
N MET A 348 20.52 -18.25 -8.34
CA MET A 348 21.74 -18.01 -7.58
C MET A 348 22.26 -16.59 -7.88
N ALA A 349 22.46 -15.83 -6.83
CA ALA A 349 22.99 -14.47 -6.82
C ALA A 349 23.90 -14.31 -5.62
N VAL A 350 25.10 -13.81 -5.83
CA VAL A 350 26.11 -13.54 -4.79
C VAL A 350 26.18 -12.04 -4.58
N LEU A 351 25.84 -11.60 -3.38
CA LEU A 351 25.71 -10.18 -3.05
C LEU A 351 27.05 -9.56 -2.62
N ASP A 352 27.88 -10.31 -1.90
CA ASP A 352 29.24 -9.92 -1.54
C ASP A 352 30.23 -10.99 -2.01
N PRO A 353 30.68 -10.89 -3.28
CA PRO A 353 31.42 -11.97 -3.92
C PRO A 353 32.87 -12.10 -3.41
N VAL A 354 33.29 -13.33 -3.17
CA VAL A 354 34.69 -13.72 -3.07
C VAL A 354 34.96 -14.85 -4.07
N LYS A 355 36.12 -14.80 -4.72
CA LYS A 355 36.50 -15.78 -5.75
C LYS A 355 36.87 -17.12 -5.13
N VAL A 356 36.37 -18.21 -5.73
CA VAL A 356 36.78 -19.59 -5.47
C VAL A 356 37.43 -20.14 -6.71
N ILE A 357 38.60 -20.75 -6.56
CA ILE A 357 39.34 -21.49 -7.61
C ILE A 357 39.29 -22.97 -7.28
N ILE A 358 38.76 -23.77 -8.19
CA ILE A 358 38.73 -25.22 -8.05
C ILE A 358 39.96 -25.80 -8.75
N ASP A 359 41.04 -26.04 -8.01
CA ASP A 359 42.38 -26.34 -8.51
C ASP A 359 42.42 -27.57 -9.42
N ASN A 360 41.63 -28.60 -9.12
CA ASN A 360 41.54 -29.84 -9.90
C ASN A 360 40.43 -29.88 -10.95
N TYR A 361 39.75 -28.74 -11.20
CA TYR A 361 38.80 -28.64 -12.33
C TYR A 361 39.55 -28.24 -13.61
N PRO A 362 39.32 -28.91 -14.74
CA PRO A 362 40.05 -28.64 -15.97
C PRO A 362 39.93 -27.20 -16.46
N GLU A 363 41.03 -26.59 -16.88
CA GLU A 363 41.04 -25.25 -17.43
C GLU A 363 40.20 -25.18 -18.71
N GLY A 364 39.43 -24.11 -18.89
CA GLY A 364 38.57 -23.86 -20.04
C GLY A 364 37.38 -24.81 -20.18
N GLN A 365 37.19 -25.73 -19.23
CA GLN A 365 36.01 -26.60 -19.24
C GLN A 365 34.81 -25.82 -18.68
N VAL A 366 33.69 -25.86 -19.41
CA VAL A 366 32.39 -25.36 -18.98
C VAL A 366 31.40 -26.49 -18.96
N GLU A 367 30.73 -26.68 -17.83
CA GLU A 367 29.66 -27.67 -17.69
C GLU A 367 28.33 -26.97 -17.42
N TYR A 368 27.31 -27.26 -18.21
CA TYR A 368 25.97 -26.71 -18.03
C TYR A 368 25.14 -27.67 -17.16
N LEU A 369 24.95 -27.31 -15.90
CA LEU A 369 24.17 -28.08 -14.95
C LEU A 369 22.69 -27.74 -15.08
N GLU A 370 21.84 -28.76 -15.12
CA GLU A 370 20.39 -28.60 -15.13
C GLU A 370 19.87 -28.37 -13.70
N VAL A 371 19.15 -27.26 -13.51
CA VAL A 371 18.67 -26.84 -12.18
C VAL A 371 17.18 -26.53 -12.27
N ASP A 372 16.40 -27.03 -11.32
CA ASP A 372 14.97 -26.71 -11.19
C ASP A 372 14.78 -25.21 -10.87
N ASN A 373 13.90 -24.54 -11.61
CA ASN A 373 13.60 -23.15 -11.33
C ASN A 373 12.89 -22.97 -10.00
N ASN A 374 12.05 -23.93 -9.59
CA ASN A 374 11.49 -24.00 -8.25
C ASN A 374 11.06 -25.44 -7.93
N VAL A 375 11.68 -26.05 -6.94
CA VAL A 375 11.39 -27.45 -6.54
C VAL A 375 9.94 -27.63 -6.07
N GLU A 376 9.33 -26.60 -5.48
CA GLU A 376 7.93 -26.63 -5.02
C GLU A 376 6.92 -26.38 -6.16
N ASN A 377 7.39 -25.88 -7.31
CA ASN A 377 6.56 -25.60 -8.49
C ASN A 377 7.24 -26.07 -9.79
N PRO A 378 7.13 -27.35 -10.13
CA PRO A 378 7.75 -27.91 -11.33
C PRO A 378 7.28 -27.29 -12.65
N VAL A 379 6.12 -26.62 -12.65
CA VAL A 379 5.57 -25.92 -13.85
C VAL A 379 6.53 -24.82 -14.33
N LEU A 380 7.34 -24.25 -13.44
CA LEU A 380 8.34 -23.24 -13.80
C LEU A 380 9.51 -23.83 -14.61
N GLY A 381 9.60 -25.16 -14.74
CA GLY A 381 10.60 -25.84 -15.53
C GLY A 381 11.99 -25.77 -14.94
N LYS A 382 12.98 -25.93 -15.83
CA LYS A 382 14.40 -26.00 -15.47
C LYS A 382 15.21 -25.03 -16.33
N ARG A 383 16.43 -24.73 -15.87
CA ARG A 383 17.43 -23.95 -16.60
C ARG A 383 18.79 -24.60 -16.57
N LYS A 384 19.69 -24.14 -17.42
CA LYS A 384 21.09 -24.57 -17.46
C LYS A 384 21.98 -23.50 -16.86
N VAL A 385 22.74 -23.88 -15.84
CA VAL A 385 23.65 -22.97 -15.12
C VAL A 385 25.10 -23.38 -15.43
N PRO A 386 25.96 -22.46 -15.94
CA PRO A 386 27.35 -22.76 -16.25
C PRO A 386 28.17 -22.94 -14.98
N PHE A 387 28.87 -24.09 -14.86
CA PHE A 387 29.86 -24.38 -13.83
C PHE A 387 31.25 -24.35 -14.46
N THR A 388 32.17 -23.60 -13.85
CA THR A 388 33.52 -23.35 -14.36
C THR A 388 34.56 -23.57 -13.24
N ARG A 389 35.83 -23.51 -13.57
CA ARG A 389 36.93 -23.61 -12.59
C ARG A 389 36.90 -22.47 -11.58
N GLU A 390 36.60 -21.25 -12.03
CA GLU A 390 36.49 -20.06 -11.19
C GLU A 390 35.03 -19.74 -10.93
N LEU A 391 34.67 -19.54 -9.67
CA LEU A 391 33.32 -19.26 -9.17
C LEU A 391 33.36 -18.11 -8.18
N TYR A 392 32.19 -17.50 -7.93
CA TYR A 392 31.97 -16.60 -6.81
C TYR A 392 31.05 -17.25 -5.79
N VAL A 393 31.33 -17.03 -4.49
CA VAL A 393 30.48 -17.38 -3.36
C VAL A 393 30.32 -16.16 -2.45
N GLU A 394 29.37 -16.19 -1.53
CA GLU A 394 29.25 -15.14 -0.52
C GLU A 394 30.49 -15.12 0.37
N ARG A 395 31.00 -13.92 0.66
CA ARG A 395 32.14 -13.74 1.57
C ARG A 395 31.86 -14.34 2.95
N ASP A 396 30.62 -14.19 3.44
CA ASP A 396 30.19 -14.75 4.73
C ASP A 396 30.13 -16.29 4.76
N ASP A 397 30.23 -16.94 3.60
CA ASP A 397 30.28 -18.39 3.53
C ASP A 397 31.70 -18.97 3.79
N PHE A 398 32.67 -18.08 3.99
CA PHE A 398 34.04 -18.49 4.31
C PHE A 398 34.53 -17.85 5.62
N MET A 399 35.21 -18.65 6.45
CA MET A 399 36.02 -18.20 7.60
C MET A 399 37.29 -19.02 7.67
N GLU A 400 38.42 -18.36 7.88
CA GLU A 400 39.70 -19.09 8.06
C GLU A 400 39.73 -19.81 9.40
N GLU A 401 39.31 -19.14 10.47
CA GLU A 401 39.23 -19.68 11.83
C GLU A 401 37.77 -19.61 12.34
N PRO A 402 36.94 -20.62 12.01
CA PRO A 402 35.52 -20.55 12.31
C PRO A 402 35.24 -20.93 13.79
N PRO A 403 34.13 -20.41 14.36
CA PRO A 403 33.64 -20.84 15.67
C PRO A 403 33.09 -22.28 15.63
N LYS A 404 32.91 -22.87 16.78
CA LYS A 404 32.26 -24.20 16.90
C LYS A 404 30.87 -24.17 16.24
N LYS A 405 30.53 -25.24 15.51
CA LYS A 405 29.25 -25.40 14.77
C LYS A 405 29.11 -24.50 13.52
N TYR A 406 30.21 -24.02 12.95
CA TYR A 406 30.21 -23.40 11.63
C TYR A 406 30.29 -24.51 10.56
N PHE A 407 29.28 -24.59 9.69
CA PHE A 407 29.15 -25.64 8.68
C PHE A 407 29.33 -25.14 7.26
N ARG A 408 30.01 -24.01 7.08
CA ARG A 408 30.33 -23.42 5.77
C ARG A 408 31.82 -23.68 5.43
N MET A 409 32.38 -22.89 4.53
CA MET A 409 33.74 -23.08 4.03
C MET A 409 34.79 -22.61 5.04
N PHE A 410 35.77 -23.46 5.30
CA PHE A 410 37.03 -23.15 5.99
C PHE A 410 38.10 -24.16 5.59
N PRO A 411 39.39 -23.88 5.75
CA PRO A 411 40.46 -24.81 5.39
C PRO A 411 40.26 -26.20 6.00
N GLY A 412 40.22 -27.22 5.14
CA GLY A 412 40.00 -28.62 5.52
C GLY A 412 38.54 -29.08 5.52
N ASN A 413 37.56 -28.18 5.44
CA ASN A 413 36.15 -28.55 5.42
C ASN A 413 35.61 -28.79 3.99
N GLU A 414 34.69 -29.76 3.90
CA GLU A 414 33.97 -30.06 2.65
C GLU A 414 32.53 -29.57 2.75
N VAL A 415 32.08 -28.89 1.70
CA VAL A 415 30.72 -28.35 1.54
C VAL A 415 30.10 -28.81 0.23
N ARG A 416 28.79 -28.74 0.13
CA ARG A 416 28.07 -28.99 -1.12
C ARG A 416 27.86 -27.68 -1.88
N PHE A 417 28.38 -27.58 -3.09
CA PHE A 417 27.97 -26.52 -4.03
C PHE A 417 26.65 -26.95 -4.64
N MET A 418 25.64 -26.07 -4.46
CA MET A 418 24.25 -26.35 -4.78
C MET A 418 24.09 -26.86 -6.22
N ASN A 419 23.41 -28.00 -6.38
CA ASN A 419 23.19 -28.70 -7.65
C ASN A 419 24.46 -29.07 -8.45
N ALA A 420 25.65 -28.94 -7.87
CA ALA A 420 26.93 -29.22 -8.51
C ALA A 420 27.68 -30.39 -7.84
N TYR A 421 28.66 -30.09 -7.00
CA TYR A 421 29.60 -31.08 -6.44
C TYR A 421 29.87 -30.85 -4.95
N PHE A 422 30.46 -31.83 -4.32
CA PHE A 422 31.17 -31.62 -3.06
C PHE A 422 32.49 -30.92 -3.35
N VAL A 423 32.76 -29.89 -2.58
CA VAL A 423 33.96 -29.04 -2.72
C VAL A 423 34.63 -28.90 -1.37
N LYS A 424 35.93 -29.28 -1.31
CA LYS A 424 36.75 -29.16 -0.13
C LYS A 424 37.60 -27.90 -0.21
N CYS A 425 37.49 -27.03 0.78
CA CYS A 425 38.36 -25.88 0.92
C CYS A 425 39.75 -26.30 1.40
N ASN A 426 40.80 -25.86 0.72
CA ASN A 426 42.20 -26.19 1.05
C ASN A 426 42.92 -25.01 1.71
N SER A 427 42.83 -23.82 1.11
CA SER A 427 43.52 -22.61 1.56
C SER A 427 42.83 -21.33 1.07
N CYS A 428 43.33 -20.20 1.49
CA CYS A 428 42.91 -18.88 0.98
C CYS A 428 44.11 -17.97 0.72
N VAL A 429 43.90 -16.97 -0.14
CA VAL A 429 44.84 -15.88 -0.42
C VAL A 429 44.30 -14.61 0.19
N LYS A 430 45.18 -13.79 0.75
CA LYS A 430 44.84 -12.48 1.34
C LYS A 430 45.58 -11.34 0.64
N ASP A 431 44.97 -10.19 0.64
CA ASP A 431 45.64 -8.95 0.25
C ASP A 431 46.55 -8.39 1.36
N GLU A 432 47.20 -7.28 1.10
CA GLU A 432 48.09 -6.56 2.03
C GLU A 432 47.38 -6.12 3.31
N ASN A 433 46.04 -5.98 3.27
CA ASN A 433 45.21 -5.56 4.39
C ASN A 433 44.63 -6.77 5.18
N GLY A 434 44.93 -8.00 4.73
CA GLY A 434 44.42 -9.21 5.33
C GLY A 434 43.03 -9.65 4.89
N ASN A 435 42.44 -8.97 3.85
CA ASN A 435 41.16 -9.37 3.29
C ASN A 435 41.31 -10.61 2.40
N ILE A 436 40.37 -11.52 2.48
CA ILE A 436 40.34 -12.71 1.63
C ILE A 436 40.00 -12.30 0.19
N THR A 437 40.91 -12.62 -0.75
CA THR A 437 40.72 -12.36 -2.18
C THR A 437 40.39 -13.59 -2.97
N GLU A 438 40.93 -14.75 -2.62
CA GLU A 438 40.70 -16.01 -3.30
C GLU A 438 40.64 -17.16 -2.30
N ILE A 439 39.84 -18.17 -2.61
CA ILE A 439 39.71 -19.42 -1.84
C ILE A 439 40.07 -20.58 -2.78
N HIS A 440 41.06 -21.38 -2.43
CA HIS A 440 41.48 -22.54 -3.20
C HIS A 440 40.80 -23.81 -2.71
N CYS A 441 40.17 -24.52 -3.64
CA CYS A 441 39.37 -25.70 -3.34
C CYS A 441 39.69 -26.87 -4.29
N THR A 442 39.28 -28.07 -3.91
CA THR A 442 39.21 -29.22 -4.80
C THR A 442 37.80 -29.79 -4.81
N TYR A 443 37.32 -30.24 -5.97
CA TYR A 443 36.01 -30.87 -6.07
C TYR A 443 36.11 -32.39 -6.19
N ASP A 444 35.04 -33.07 -5.78
CA ASP A 444 34.90 -34.54 -5.98
C ASP A 444 34.04 -34.79 -7.24
N PRO A 445 34.65 -35.26 -8.36
CA PRO A 445 33.93 -35.52 -9.61
C PRO A 445 32.80 -36.56 -9.46
N ALA A 446 32.94 -37.52 -8.48
CA ALA A 446 31.94 -38.55 -8.26
C ALA A 446 30.68 -38.03 -7.55
N SER A 447 30.71 -36.80 -7.01
CA SER A 447 29.59 -36.19 -6.27
C SER A 447 28.68 -35.34 -7.13
N LYS A 448 28.67 -35.50 -8.48
CA LYS A 448 27.83 -34.75 -9.39
C LYS A 448 26.37 -34.80 -8.97
N GLY A 449 25.71 -33.62 -8.95
CA GLY A 449 24.34 -33.48 -8.44
C GLY A 449 24.25 -33.32 -6.93
N GLY A 450 25.40 -33.22 -6.23
CA GLY A 450 25.47 -32.93 -4.80
C GLY A 450 25.27 -34.15 -3.89
N ASN A 451 25.48 -35.35 -4.40
CA ASN A 451 25.50 -36.58 -3.61
C ASN A 451 26.75 -37.38 -3.95
N SER A 452 27.31 -38.11 -2.97
CA SER A 452 28.47 -38.97 -3.19
C SER A 452 28.10 -40.46 -3.13
N PRO A 453 28.69 -41.31 -4.02
CA PRO A 453 28.46 -42.75 -4.03
C PRO A 453 28.87 -43.46 -2.72
N ASP A 454 29.80 -42.89 -1.96
CA ASP A 454 30.25 -43.42 -0.67
C ASP A 454 29.30 -43.11 0.50
N GLY A 455 28.23 -42.33 0.24
CA GLY A 455 27.19 -42.02 1.22
C GLY A 455 27.60 -41.07 2.35
N ARG A 456 28.79 -40.43 2.25
CA ARG A 456 29.24 -39.47 3.27
C ARG A 456 28.31 -38.27 3.35
N LYS A 457 28.08 -37.78 4.56
CA LYS A 457 27.18 -36.64 4.81
C LYS A 457 27.98 -35.35 4.89
N VAL A 458 27.65 -34.39 3.97
CA VAL A 458 28.18 -33.03 3.97
C VAL A 458 27.11 -32.10 4.50
N LYS A 459 27.41 -31.30 5.52
CA LYS A 459 26.41 -30.49 6.24
C LYS A 459 26.12 -29.12 5.61
N GLY A 460 27.11 -28.48 5.00
CA GLY A 460 26.98 -27.15 4.41
C GLY A 460 26.53 -27.20 2.94
N THR A 461 25.59 -26.35 2.54
CA THR A 461 25.24 -26.13 1.11
C THR A 461 25.45 -24.66 0.80
N ILE A 462 26.28 -24.37 -0.22
CA ILE A 462 26.69 -23.04 -0.66
C ILE A 462 26.13 -22.79 -2.07
N HIS A 463 25.54 -21.66 -2.30
CA HIS A 463 25.23 -21.21 -3.66
C HIS A 463 26.43 -20.50 -4.27
N TRP A 464 26.50 -20.49 -5.58
CA TRP A 464 27.65 -20.02 -6.33
C TRP A 464 27.23 -19.44 -7.68
N VAL A 465 28.10 -18.64 -8.29
CA VAL A 465 27.93 -18.14 -9.66
C VAL A 465 29.27 -18.26 -10.38
N SER A 466 29.26 -18.68 -11.65
CA SER A 466 30.47 -18.73 -12.48
C SER A 466 31.14 -17.35 -12.59
N ALA A 467 32.44 -17.26 -12.40
CA ALA A 467 33.17 -16.01 -12.55
C ALA A 467 33.25 -15.56 -14.03
N GLU A 468 33.29 -16.51 -14.97
CA GLU A 468 33.37 -16.25 -16.41
C GLU A 468 32.02 -15.82 -16.99
N TYR A 469 30.93 -16.46 -16.60
CA TYR A 469 29.59 -16.23 -17.16
C TYR A 469 28.71 -15.35 -16.30
N GLY A 470 29.00 -15.24 -15.02
CA GLY A 470 28.26 -14.37 -14.09
C GLY A 470 28.25 -12.91 -14.55
N LYS A 471 27.21 -12.19 -14.20
CA LYS A 471 27.02 -10.79 -14.57
C LYS A 471 26.92 -9.90 -13.34
N GLN A 472 27.62 -8.79 -13.40
CA GLN A 472 27.57 -7.77 -12.35
C GLN A 472 26.28 -6.98 -12.44
N VAL A 473 25.62 -6.78 -11.30
CA VAL A 473 24.38 -6.02 -11.17
C VAL A 473 24.38 -5.20 -9.88
N THR A 474 23.54 -4.17 -9.84
CA THR A 474 23.25 -3.43 -8.63
C THR A 474 22.07 -4.07 -7.89
N VAL A 475 22.22 -4.25 -6.59
CA VAL A 475 21.16 -4.72 -5.68
C VAL A 475 20.92 -3.69 -4.61
N ARG A 476 19.65 -3.41 -4.31
CA ARG A 476 19.23 -2.49 -3.24
C ARG A 476 18.56 -3.27 -2.13
N LEU A 477 19.06 -3.11 -0.93
CA LEU A 477 18.49 -3.68 0.28
C LEU A 477 17.75 -2.57 1.03
N TYR A 478 16.46 -2.81 1.30
CA TYR A 478 15.61 -1.85 2.00
C TYR A 478 15.27 -2.34 3.39
N GLU A 479 15.40 -1.45 4.36
CA GLU A 479 14.92 -1.59 5.73
C GLU A 479 13.85 -0.52 6.01
N ASN A 480 13.20 -0.57 7.16
CA ASN A 480 12.23 0.44 7.55
C ASN A 480 12.85 1.84 7.55
N ILE A 481 12.12 2.81 7.01
CA ILE A 481 12.59 4.20 6.92
C ILE A 481 12.69 4.88 8.29
N VAL A 482 11.97 4.36 9.28
CA VAL A 482 11.99 4.83 10.68
C VAL A 482 12.69 3.82 11.57
N ASN A 483 13.23 4.30 12.69
CA ASN A 483 13.86 3.45 13.68
C ASN A 483 12.79 2.69 14.49
N GLU A 484 12.79 1.36 14.38
CA GLU A 484 11.79 0.51 15.04
C GLU A 484 11.89 0.53 16.57
N GLU A 485 13.09 0.65 17.12
CA GLU A 485 13.34 0.59 18.56
C GLU A 485 12.91 1.89 19.26
N LEU A 486 13.09 3.03 18.61
CA LEU A 486 12.82 4.35 19.16
C LEU A 486 11.41 4.89 18.80
N GLY A 487 10.70 4.21 17.90
CA GLY A 487 9.38 4.61 17.40
C GLY A 487 9.45 5.56 16.20
N VAL A 488 8.29 5.84 15.61
CA VAL A 488 8.16 6.60 14.36
C VAL A 488 8.51 8.09 14.54
N TYR A 489 8.14 8.66 15.68
CA TYR A 489 8.26 10.09 15.96
C TYR A 489 9.14 10.36 17.17
N ASN A 490 9.94 11.42 17.07
CA ASN A 490 10.64 12.03 18.19
C ASN A 490 9.66 12.85 19.06
N GLU A 491 10.10 13.29 20.25
CA GLU A 491 9.29 14.11 21.17
C GLU A 491 8.85 15.45 20.55
N ASP A 492 9.62 15.99 19.62
CA ASP A 492 9.30 17.23 18.90
C ASP A 492 8.35 17.01 17.69
N GLY A 493 7.89 15.79 17.46
CA GLY A 493 7.03 15.40 16.35
C GLY A 493 7.73 15.24 15.00
N SER A 494 9.06 15.33 14.94
CA SER A 494 9.85 14.97 13.76
C SER A 494 9.95 13.45 13.60
N LEU A 495 10.27 12.98 12.38
CA LEU A 495 10.46 11.55 12.13
C LEU A 495 11.80 11.08 12.69
N ASN A 496 11.76 9.92 13.33
CA ASN A 496 12.94 9.22 13.82
C ASN A 496 13.49 8.32 12.71
N LEU A 497 14.30 8.87 11.83
CA LEU A 497 14.76 8.22 10.61
C LEU A 497 15.83 7.16 10.88
N ASN A 498 15.75 6.05 10.14
CA ASN A 498 16.78 5.03 10.08
C ASN A 498 17.81 5.40 9.00
N PRO A 499 19.05 5.77 9.36
CA PRO A 499 20.09 6.14 8.39
C PRO A 499 20.49 4.96 7.48
N ASN A 500 20.25 3.73 7.91
CA ASN A 500 20.56 2.50 7.17
C ASN A 500 19.35 1.93 6.43
N SER A 501 18.33 2.75 6.15
CA SER A 501 17.10 2.30 5.47
C SER A 501 17.31 1.86 4.02
N LEU A 502 18.43 2.21 3.40
CA LEU A 502 18.85 1.81 2.05
C LEU A 502 20.33 1.46 2.05
N THR A 503 20.64 0.25 1.59
CA THR A 503 22.01 -0.18 1.26
C THR A 503 22.07 -0.51 -0.22
N VAL A 504 23.01 0.09 -0.95
CA VAL A 504 23.24 -0.16 -2.37
C VAL A 504 24.51 -1.02 -2.52
N LEU A 505 24.38 -2.13 -3.22
CA LEU A 505 25.45 -3.08 -3.51
C LEU A 505 25.69 -3.12 -5.03
N ASP A 506 26.80 -2.56 -5.50
CA ASP A 506 27.09 -2.43 -6.93
C ASP A 506 27.91 -3.57 -7.52
N ASN A 507 28.46 -4.45 -6.69
CA ASN A 507 29.35 -5.52 -7.11
C ASN A 507 28.72 -6.93 -7.00
N CYS A 508 27.40 -7.03 -6.96
CA CYS A 508 26.72 -8.32 -6.90
C CYS A 508 26.91 -9.09 -8.22
N VAL A 509 27.09 -10.39 -8.12
CA VAL A 509 27.25 -11.25 -9.30
C VAL A 509 26.10 -12.25 -9.36
N VAL A 510 25.43 -12.30 -10.50
CA VAL A 510 24.21 -13.11 -10.69
C VAL A 510 24.36 -14.08 -11.86
N GLU A 511 23.52 -15.11 -11.89
CA GLU A 511 23.37 -16.00 -13.05
C GLU A 511 23.06 -15.20 -14.32
N PRO A 512 23.63 -15.57 -15.49
CA PRO A 512 23.44 -14.82 -16.72
C PRO A 512 21.98 -14.69 -17.16
N GLU A 513 21.11 -15.63 -16.82
CA GLU A 513 19.68 -15.62 -17.14
C GLU A 513 18.96 -14.39 -16.55
N LEU A 514 19.42 -13.89 -15.40
CA LEU A 514 18.84 -12.70 -14.74
C LEU A 514 19.02 -11.41 -15.53
N MET A 515 19.92 -11.38 -16.54
CA MET A 515 20.07 -10.22 -17.41
C MET A 515 18.86 -10.00 -18.34
N ASN A 516 18.01 -11.02 -18.50
CA ASN A 516 16.77 -10.97 -19.28
C ASN A 516 15.59 -10.45 -18.46
N ALA A 517 15.79 -10.16 -17.16
CA ALA A 517 14.74 -9.68 -16.28
C ALA A 517 14.16 -8.35 -16.76
N LYS A 518 12.84 -8.27 -16.82
CA LYS A 518 12.08 -7.08 -17.16
C LYS A 518 11.55 -6.41 -15.89
N ALA A 519 11.13 -5.17 -16.02
CA ALA A 519 10.49 -4.42 -14.94
C ALA A 519 9.40 -5.28 -14.25
N TYR A 520 9.46 -5.31 -12.92
CA TYR A 520 8.58 -6.09 -12.04
C TYR A 520 8.79 -7.61 -12.03
N ASP A 521 9.68 -8.18 -12.84
CA ASP A 521 10.04 -9.58 -12.68
C ASP A 521 10.65 -9.82 -11.31
N SER A 522 10.17 -10.85 -10.64
CA SER A 522 10.61 -11.16 -9.28
C SER A 522 11.15 -12.59 -9.15
N PHE A 523 12.15 -12.73 -8.29
CA PHE A 523 12.94 -13.95 -8.10
C PHE A 523 13.22 -14.16 -6.63
N GLN A 524 13.39 -15.42 -6.23
CA GLN A 524 14.07 -15.73 -4.98
C GLN A 524 15.57 -15.81 -5.27
N PHE A 525 16.38 -14.91 -4.70
CA PHE A 525 17.83 -15.13 -4.62
C PHE A 525 18.10 -16.11 -3.49
N VAL A 526 18.61 -17.28 -3.88
CA VAL A 526 18.79 -18.41 -2.98
C VAL A 526 19.55 -17.98 -1.72
N ARG A 527 19.01 -18.30 -0.54
CA ARG A 527 19.52 -17.96 0.78
C ARG A 527 19.52 -16.47 1.15
N ASN A 528 19.22 -15.54 0.22
CA ASN A 528 19.28 -14.10 0.44
C ASN A 528 17.90 -13.47 0.67
N GLY A 529 16.90 -13.77 -0.17
CA GLY A 529 15.59 -13.16 -0.08
C GLY A 529 14.82 -13.20 -1.39
N PHE A 530 13.74 -12.41 -1.47
CA PHE A 530 13.01 -12.18 -2.70
C PHE A 530 13.35 -10.79 -3.24
N PHE A 531 13.55 -10.70 -4.55
CA PHE A 531 14.02 -9.52 -5.25
C PHE A 531 13.17 -9.26 -6.49
N CYS A 532 13.02 -7.99 -6.84
CA CYS A 532 12.26 -7.53 -7.99
C CYS A 532 13.14 -6.62 -8.86
N ALA A 533 13.09 -6.79 -10.18
CA ALA A 533 13.73 -5.85 -11.11
C ALA A 533 13.03 -4.49 -11.05
N ASP A 534 13.77 -3.44 -10.73
CA ASP A 534 13.25 -2.08 -10.58
C ASP A 534 12.68 -1.57 -11.91
N CYS A 535 11.48 -0.99 -11.85
CA CYS A 535 10.78 -0.52 -13.06
C CYS A 535 11.29 0.83 -13.61
N LYS A 536 12.03 1.61 -12.81
CA LYS A 536 12.55 2.92 -13.20
C LYS A 536 14.02 2.88 -13.60
N ASP A 537 14.83 2.16 -12.83
CA ASP A 537 16.28 2.24 -12.92
C ASP A 537 16.91 1.07 -13.67
N SER A 538 16.16 -0.03 -13.89
CA SER A 538 16.60 -1.10 -14.78
C SER A 538 16.62 -0.65 -16.24
N LYS A 539 17.66 -1.06 -16.97
CA LYS A 539 17.77 -0.89 -18.42
C LYS A 539 17.93 -2.25 -19.08
N ASP A 540 17.66 -2.34 -20.38
CA ASP A 540 17.86 -3.58 -21.12
C ASP A 540 19.30 -4.09 -20.95
N GLY A 541 19.44 -5.33 -20.48
CA GLY A 541 20.72 -5.93 -20.17
C GLY A 541 21.46 -5.35 -18.96
N GLN A 542 20.84 -4.50 -18.16
CA GLN A 542 21.38 -3.91 -16.93
C GLN A 542 20.28 -3.79 -15.85
N PRO A 543 19.78 -4.90 -15.33
CA PRO A 543 18.77 -4.86 -14.29
C PRO A 543 19.34 -4.34 -12.96
N VAL A 544 18.50 -3.58 -12.24
CA VAL A 544 18.69 -3.22 -10.85
C VAL A 544 17.67 -3.99 -10.02
N PHE A 545 18.11 -4.69 -8.99
CA PHE A 545 17.22 -5.51 -8.17
C PHE A 545 16.94 -4.89 -6.82
N ASN A 546 15.66 -4.71 -6.51
CA ASN A 546 15.16 -4.27 -5.22
C ASN A 546 14.83 -5.48 -4.34
N ARG A 547 15.33 -5.53 -3.11
CA ARG A 547 14.88 -6.55 -2.16
C ARG A 547 13.43 -6.29 -1.76
N ILE A 548 12.56 -7.26 -2.03
CA ILE A 548 11.16 -7.23 -1.62
C ILE A 548 11.09 -7.53 -0.12
N VAL A 549 11.63 -8.69 0.28
CA VAL A 549 11.58 -9.19 1.65
C VAL A 549 12.67 -10.23 1.87
N SER A 550 13.16 -10.35 3.11
CA SER A 550 14.10 -11.38 3.52
C SER A 550 13.43 -12.77 3.60
N LEU A 551 14.21 -13.84 3.66
CA LEU A 551 13.66 -15.21 3.83
C LEU A 551 13.11 -15.49 5.24
N LYS A 552 13.64 -14.82 6.26
CA LYS A 552 13.20 -14.99 7.65
C LYS A 552 12.02 -14.10 7.95
N SER A 553 11.05 -14.63 8.70
CA SER A 553 9.91 -13.89 9.22
C SER A 553 9.98 -13.78 10.73
N SER A 554 9.75 -12.59 11.28
CA SER A 554 9.47 -12.40 12.70
C SER A 554 7.99 -12.69 13.03
N PHE A 555 7.11 -12.60 12.03
CA PHE A 555 5.68 -12.88 12.19
C PHE A 555 5.40 -14.39 12.16
N LYS A 556 4.50 -14.83 13.04
CA LYS A 556 3.94 -16.19 13.06
C LYS A 556 2.43 -16.09 13.11
N LEU A 557 1.75 -16.87 12.26
CA LEU A 557 0.30 -17.00 12.36
C LEU A 557 -0.07 -17.47 13.78
N PRO A 558 -1.12 -16.88 14.38
CA PRO A 558 -1.69 -17.42 15.62
C PRO A 558 -2.04 -18.89 15.40
N THR A 559 -1.49 -19.77 16.24
CA THR A 559 -1.93 -21.18 16.23
C THR A 559 -3.39 -21.22 16.60
N ALA A 560 -4.23 -21.83 15.74
CA ALA A 560 -5.62 -22.12 16.07
C ALA A 560 -5.65 -22.86 17.41
N LYS A 561 -6.30 -22.26 18.41
CA LYS A 561 -6.55 -22.90 19.70
C LYS A 561 -7.66 -23.91 19.57
#